data_7ce79a79e7d3cce46cb9fc25b8431dc3
#
_entry.id   7ce79a79e7d3cce46cb9fc25b8431dc3
#
_cell.length_a   1.000
_cell.length_b   1.000
_cell.length_c   1.000
_cell.angle_alpha   90.00
_cell.angle_beta   90.00
_cell.angle_gamma   90.00
#
_symmetry.space_group_name_H-M   'P 1'
#
loop_
_entity.id
_entity.type
_entity.pdbx_description
1 polymer ?
#
loop_
_entity_poly.entity_id
_entity_poly.type
_entity_poly.pdbx_seq_one_letter_code
_entity_poly.pdbx_strand_id
1 'polypeptide(L)'
;MDASGQAQEALAVVDAQLEGLLSGCRRIANVLDRSRERTGILLNETARVNDNLAKVEERKKMLKTFLVDYQLTDEEIAALRTDDQITESFFSALARVQEIHGNCRQLLRTHHQRAGLELMDVMASYQENAHERLARWVQGECKTLAEEDGPDAPDLLTRAMTALRTRPVLHRYCVEEVSRTRHNALFRRFIAALTKGGPGGVPRPIEVHATDPRRYAGDMLGWLHQAAAGEKELVTALLATEDKGDDGMEGEKKEPKEEEPKGVDEEEDANPEDVLDRILDGVCRPFKVRLEQALNASPSALVAYQLANLLDFYKETLGAIVGKDASLVATVEECRASAAQTFEDQISRRAAKLREKPTRPPDTLAPPEFVAEAIQLMRELLAARADMVSGDSNSADDAVTAVLEPCIEACERSADAIDEVTGSIDASREESAGLPNITPTPNIAPTPPAHRTRWAKEAYLLNCLQAMAAALGEFPSASSARDSLTSRVASLADKIADDEAARLLGMSGVAEVRELIALYQGQRTERGAMSRDPALELRTVGAALDKLVDEVSASPEPVPAFDEVANPRIRVDLRGTYIGKIIEAYTLVYMAVLDPNNGYRDAKSHIRHGPDALGVLLN
;
A
#
# COMPACT_ATOMS: atom_id res chain seq x y z
N MET A 1 111.92 53.98 92.69
CA MET A 1 111.31 52.67 92.68
C MET A 1 109.76 52.72 92.41
N ASP A 2 109.24 53.72 91.69
CA ASP A 2 107.84 53.91 91.59
C ASP A 2 107.23 53.65 90.13
N ALA A 3 108.00 53.51 89.13
CA ALA A 3 107.48 53.25 87.77
C ALA A 3 107.10 51.77 87.50
N SER A 4 107.74 50.84 88.24
CA SER A 4 107.44 49.40 88.08
C SER A 4 106.21 48.96 88.83
N GLY A 5 105.86 49.62 89.95
CA GLY A 5 104.60 49.34 90.68
C GLY A 5 103.42 49.80 89.99
N GLN A 6 103.43 50.97 89.35
CA GLN A 6 102.31 51.47 88.55
C GLN A 6 102.04 50.63 87.27
N ALA A 7 103.11 50.08 86.64
CA ALA A 7 103.02 49.21 85.55
C ALA A 7 102.33 47.82 85.88
N GLN A 8 102.65 47.32 87.12
CA GLN A 8 102.10 46.10 87.66
C GLN A 8 100.56 46.26 87.99
N GLU A 9 100.27 47.44 88.61
CA GLU A 9 98.77 47.73 88.83
C GLU A 9 98.05 47.92 87.61
N ALA A 10 98.62 48.61 86.60
CA ALA A 10 97.94 48.75 85.30
C ALA A 10 97.72 47.39 84.56
N LEU A 11 98.70 46.49 84.63
CA LEU A 11 98.61 45.15 84.11
C LEU A 11 97.50 44.31 84.84
N ALA A 12 97.45 44.44 86.18
CA ALA A 12 96.52 43.76 87.03
C ALA A 12 95.05 44.26 86.71
N VAL A 13 94.91 45.56 86.45
CA VAL A 13 93.64 46.14 86.04
C VAL A 13 93.24 45.63 84.61
N VAL A 14 94.22 45.58 83.70
CA VAL A 14 93.95 45.03 82.32
C VAL A 14 93.65 43.53 82.39
N ASP A 15 94.36 42.75 83.21
CA ASP A 15 94.08 41.34 83.43
C ASP A 15 92.62 41.12 83.98
N ALA A 16 92.29 41.92 85.02
CA ALA A 16 90.95 41.86 85.59
C ALA A 16 89.80 42.25 84.54
N GLN A 17 90.15 43.26 83.70
CA GLN A 17 89.21 43.62 82.59
C GLN A 17 89.15 42.53 81.54
N LEU A 18 90.29 41.91 81.17
CA LEU A 18 90.36 40.79 80.26
C LEU A 18 89.58 39.56 80.78
N GLU A 19 89.75 39.24 82.08
CA GLU A 19 89.00 38.17 82.73
C GLU A 19 87.47 38.49 82.75
N GLY A 20 87.18 39.77 83.03
CA GLY A 20 85.78 40.25 82.95
C GLY A 20 85.17 40.09 81.56
N LEU A 21 85.98 40.48 80.54
CA LEU A 21 85.54 40.30 79.14
C LEU A 21 85.43 38.81 78.73
N LEU A 22 86.44 37.99 79.14
CA LEU A 22 86.43 36.56 78.91
C LEU A 22 85.22 35.87 79.61
N SER A 23 84.93 36.27 80.84
CA SER A 23 83.74 35.77 81.55
C SER A 23 82.44 36.24 80.90
N GLY A 24 82.48 37.50 80.41
CA GLY A 24 81.35 38.03 79.61
C GLY A 24 81.14 37.26 78.33
N CYS A 25 82.23 37.01 77.58
CA CYS A 25 82.20 36.21 76.38
C CYS A 25 81.68 34.75 76.62
N ARG A 26 82.21 34.14 77.74
CA ARG A 26 81.72 32.79 78.12
C ARG A 26 80.25 32.81 78.50
N ARG A 27 79.78 33.84 79.22
CA ARG A 27 78.32 33.98 79.53
C ARG A 27 77.48 34.14 78.26
N ILE A 28 77.95 35.00 77.33
CA ILE A 28 77.30 35.22 76.07
C ILE A 28 77.28 33.90 75.26
N ALA A 29 78.42 33.20 75.14
CA ALA A 29 78.50 31.92 74.48
C ALA A 29 77.52 30.90 75.10
N ASN A 30 77.52 30.78 76.45
CA ASN A 30 76.60 29.89 77.16
C ASN A 30 75.09 30.27 76.93
N VAL A 31 74.79 31.58 76.88
CA VAL A 31 73.45 32.06 76.61
C VAL A 31 73.08 31.77 75.16
N LEU A 32 74.03 31.98 74.22
CA LEU A 32 73.81 31.65 72.79
C LEU A 32 73.63 30.15 72.57
N ASP A 33 74.48 29.32 73.23
CA ASP A 33 74.31 27.86 73.10
C ASP A 33 72.98 27.36 73.69
N ARG A 34 72.61 27.86 74.89
CA ARG A 34 71.25 27.57 75.44
C ARG A 34 70.11 28.08 74.56
N SER A 35 70.32 29.28 73.95
CA SER A 35 69.35 29.83 73.03
C SER A 35 69.25 28.96 71.74
N ARG A 36 70.40 28.52 71.18
CA ARG A 36 70.51 27.61 70.06
C ARG A 36 69.84 26.26 70.36
N GLU A 37 70.14 25.69 71.55
CA GLU A 37 69.46 24.43 71.94
C GLU A 37 67.93 24.60 72.04
N ARG A 38 67.46 25.68 72.73
CA ARG A 38 66.04 25.96 72.85
C ARG A 38 65.40 26.23 71.49
N THR A 39 66.06 27.01 70.63
CA THR A 39 65.61 27.30 69.30
C THR A 39 65.60 26.03 68.45
N GLY A 40 66.61 25.17 68.56
CA GLY A 40 66.71 23.88 67.90
C GLY A 40 65.59 22.94 68.35
N ILE A 41 65.29 22.88 69.65
CA ILE A 41 64.16 22.09 70.17
C ILE A 41 62.79 22.62 69.59
N LEU A 42 62.65 23.97 69.65
CA LEU A 42 61.40 24.58 69.09
C LEU A 42 61.26 24.39 67.61
N LEU A 43 62.36 24.49 66.83
CA LEU A 43 62.36 24.24 65.40
C LEU A 43 62.01 22.77 65.09
N ASN A 44 62.58 21.81 65.83
CA ASN A 44 62.26 20.40 65.69
C ASN A 44 60.80 20.09 66.06
N GLU A 45 60.31 20.69 67.17
CA GLU A 45 58.89 20.52 67.54
C GLU A 45 57.97 21.16 66.52
N THR A 46 58.29 22.37 65.99
CA THR A 46 57.51 23.00 64.90
C THR A 46 57.61 22.21 63.64
N ALA A 47 58.73 21.67 63.26
CA ALA A 47 58.86 20.78 62.09
C ALA A 47 58.02 19.52 62.28
N ARG A 48 58.03 18.90 63.46
CA ARG A 48 57.22 17.73 63.78
C ARG A 48 55.72 18.03 63.76
N VAL A 49 55.30 19.19 64.27
CA VAL A 49 53.88 19.63 64.22
C VAL A 49 53.49 19.92 62.82
N ASN A 50 54.32 20.58 62.00
CA ASN A 50 54.02 20.84 60.59
C ASN A 50 53.92 19.54 59.77
N ASP A 51 54.80 18.56 59.98
CA ASP A 51 54.73 17.25 59.33
C ASP A 51 53.46 16.49 59.73
N ASN A 52 53.12 16.56 61.04
CA ASN A 52 51.84 15.97 61.48
C ASN A 52 50.60 16.68 60.87
N LEU A 53 50.65 18.02 60.78
CA LEU A 53 49.62 18.83 60.17
C LEU A 53 49.46 18.43 58.69
N ALA A 54 50.57 18.36 57.95
CA ALA A 54 50.59 17.94 56.56
C ALA A 54 49.98 16.54 56.37
N LYS A 55 50.32 15.57 57.20
CA LYS A 55 49.77 14.23 57.24
C LYS A 55 48.28 14.23 57.55
N VAL A 56 47.80 15.06 58.45
CA VAL A 56 46.36 15.19 58.76
C VAL A 56 45.59 15.85 57.62
N GLU A 57 46.19 16.88 57.00
CA GLU A 57 45.62 17.52 55.83
C GLU A 57 45.48 16.56 54.62
N GLU A 58 46.51 15.77 54.35
CA GLU A 58 46.49 14.73 53.32
C GLU A 58 45.44 13.68 53.62
N ARG A 59 45.36 13.18 54.87
CA ARG A 59 44.27 12.25 55.28
C ARG A 59 42.88 12.87 55.14
N LYS A 60 42.74 14.15 55.53
CA LYS A 60 41.49 14.89 55.37
C LYS A 60 41.10 15.00 53.91
N LYS A 61 42.08 15.27 53.02
CA LYS A 61 41.84 15.33 51.58
C LYS A 61 41.40 13.96 51.04
N MET A 62 42.07 12.86 51.37
CA MET A 62 41.74 11.51 51.01
C MET A 62 40.33 11.11 51.50
N LEU A 63 40.00 11.43 52.76
CA LEU A 63 38.68 11.16 53.31
C LEU A 63 37.58 11.95 52.60
N LYS A 64 37.80 13.22 52.28
CA LYS A 64 36.86 14.02 51.51
C LYS A 64 36.61 13.43 50.11
N THR A 65 37.66 13.04 49.40
CA THR A 65 37.55 12.39 48.09
C THR A 65 36.80 11.08 48.23
N PHE A 66 37.12 10.25 49.22
CA PHE A 66 36.42 9.00 49.48
C PHE A 66 34.92 9.21 49.77
N LEU A 67 34.55 10.19 50.59
CA LEU A 67 33.15 10.51 50.88
C LEU A 67 32.41 10.99 49.63
N VAL A 68 33.07 11.81 48.81
CA VAL A 68 32.51 12.25 47.54
C VAL A 68 32.32 11.08 46.57
N ASP A 69 33.27 10.15 46.46
CA ASP A 69 33.26 9.05 45.50
C ASP A 69 32.35 7.88 45.92
N TYR A 70 32.04 7.71 47.21
CA TYR A 70 31.38 6.52 47.76
C TYR A 70 30.18 6.79 48.68
N GLN A 71 29.81 8.05 48.95
CA GLN A 71 28.68 8.40 49.80
C GLN A 71 27.72 9.35 49.09
N LEU A 72 26.41 9.11 49.24
CA LEU A 72 25.37 10.05 48.84
C LEU A 72 25.25 11.19 49.84
N THR A 73 24.93 12.38 49.37
CA THR A 73 24.59 13.53 50.21
C THR A 73 23.20 13.36 50.82
N ASP A 74 22.93 14.05 51.92
CA ASP A 74 21.60 14.03 52.56
C ASP A 74 20.49 14.54 51.62
N GLU A 75 20.83 15.49 50.74
CA GLU A 75 19.90 16.01 49.71
C GLU A 75 19.57 14.94 48.64
N GLU A 76 20.57 14.19 48.18
CA GLU A 76 20.36 13.08 47.23
C GLU A 76 19.55 11.93 47.86
N ILE A 77 19.85 11.60 49.14
CA ILE A 77 19.06 10.60 49.86
C ILE A 77 17.63 11.06 50.06
N ALA A 78 17.40 12.33 50.37
CA ALA A 78 16.07 12.90 50.47
C ALA A 78 15.33 12.82 49.13
N ALA A 79 15.98 13.20 48.04
CA ALA A 79 15.42 13.12 46.69
C ALA A 79 14.99 11.68 46.30
N LEU A 80 15.75 10.68 46.76
CA LEU A 80 15.44 9.26 46.48
C LEU A 80 14.36 8.67 47.41
N ARG A 81 14.20 9.20 48.64
CA ARG A 81 13.28 8.63 49.65
C ARG A 81 11.96 9.35 49.81
N THR A 82 11.91 10.66 49.53
CA THR A 82 10.71 11.46 49.76
C THR A 82 9.62 11.09 48.72
N ASP A 83 8.40 10.89 49.16
CA ASP A 83 7.24 10.58 48.27
C ASP A 83 6.74 11.80 47.46
N ASP A 84 7.56 12.85 47.37
CA ASP A 84 7.31 14.02 46.55
C ASP A 84 7.38 13.72 45.04
N GLN A 85 6.95 14.67 44.22
CA GLN A 85 6.98 14.59 42.75
C GLN A 85 8.41 14.24 42.27
N ILE A 86 8.49 13.38 41.26
CA ILE A 86 9.74 13.08 40.57
C ILE A 86 10.19 14.31 39.80
N THR A 87 11.41 14.80 40.12
CA THR A 87 12.00 15.99 39.54
C THR A 87 13.38 15.65 38.96
N GLU A 88 14.02 16.63 38.35
CA GLU A 88 15.40 16.49 37.81
C GLU A 88 16.40 16.03 38.87
N SER A 89 16.23 16.47 40.14
CA SER A 89 17.09 16.06 41.27
C SER A 89 17.02 14.55 41.56
N PHE A 90 15.87 13.90 41.31
CA PHE A 90 15.73 12.45 41.46
C PHE A 90 16.59 11.70 40.43
N PHE A 91 16.56 12.12 39.14
CA PHE A 91 17.36 11.46 38.09
C PHE A 91 18.88 11.67 38.32
N SER A 92 19.28 12.86 38.77
CA SER A 92 20.69 13.13 39.14
C SER A 92 21.14 12.28 40.32
N ALA A 93 20.32 12.12 41.35
CA ALA A 93 20.58 11.25 42.48
C ALA A 93 20.66 9.77 42.08
N LEU A 94 19.77 9.30 41.19
CA LEU A 94 19.79 7.93 40.65
C LEU A 94 21.05 7.66 39.83
N ALA A 95 21.47 8.59 38.98
CA ALA A 95 22.72 8.50 38.23
C ALA A 95 23.93 8.44 39.18
N ARG A 96 23.89 9.21 40.27
CA ARG A 96 24.92 9.19 41.30
C ARG A 96 25.01 7.84 42.02
N VAL A 97 23.88 7.21 42.35
CA VAL A 97 23.84 5.84 42.92
C VAL A 97 24.51 4.84 41.98
N GLN A 98 24.22 4.94 40.65
CA GLN A 98 24.82 4.06 39.66
C GLN A 98 26.34 4.27 39.54
N GLU A 99 26.79 5.52 39.59
CA GLU A 99 28.23 5.87 39.59
C GLU A 99 28.94 5.29 40.83
N ILE A 100 28.39 5.51 42.05
CA ILE A 100 28.93 4.96 43.29
C ILE A 100 28.95 3.42 43.26
N HIS A 101 27.88 2.79 42.77
CA HIS A 101 27.83 1.35 42.59
C HIS A 101 28.93 0.84 41.63
N GLY A 102 29.19 1.58 40.53
CA GLY A 102 30.31 1.33 39.62
C GLY A 102 31.68 1.46 40.31
N ASN A 103 31.84 2.53 41.11
CA ASN A 103 33.07 2.76 41.89
C ASN A 103 33.30 1.66 42.93
N CYS A 104 32.27 1.11 43.56
CA CYS A 104 32.38 -0.01 44.51
C CYS A 104 32.98 -1.26 43.85
N ARG A 105 32.77 -1.51 42.54
CA ARG A 105 33.43 -2.60 41.80
C ARG A 105 34.95 -2.43 41.77
N GLN A 106 35.45 -1.20 41.78
CA GLN A 106 36.87 -0.94 41.86
C GLN A 106 37.43 -1.25 43.26
N LEU A 107 36.68 -0.92 44.34
CA LEU A 107 37.06 -1.28 45.72
C LEU A 107 37.17 -2.80 45.94
N LEU A 108 36.32 -3.59 45.26
CA LEU A 108 36.38 -5.05 45.31
C LEU A 108 37.71 -5.63 44.78
N ARG A 109 38.39 -4.88 43.90
CA ARG A 109 39.71 -5.25 43.37
C ARG A 109 40.86 -4.88 44.30
N THR A 110 40.58 -4.17 45.41
CA THR A 110 41.57 -3.73 46.40
C THR A 110 41.49 -4.58 47.68
N HIS A 111 42.27 -4.23 48.69
CA HIS A 111 42.26 -4.88 50.03
C HIS A 111 41.01 -4.53 50.86
N HIS A 112 40.12 -3.65 50.37
CA HIS A 112 38.92 -3.19 51.09
C HIS A 112 37.63 -3.87 50.61
N GLN A 113 37.71 -5.14 50.23
CA GLN A 113 36.60 -5.93 49.64
C GLN A 113 35.34 -5.93 50.51
N ARG A 114 35.47 -6.07 51.85
CA ARG A 114 34.32 -6.07 52.76
C ARG A 114 33.54 -4.76 52.73
N ALA A 115 34.27 -3.63 52.80
CA ALA A 115 33.64 -2.30 52.71
C ALA A 115 33.01 -2.06 51.34
N GLY A 116 33.64 -2.55 50.26
CA GLY A 116 33.08 -2.50 48.90
C GLY A 116 31.78 -3.28 48.78
N LEU A 117 31.66 -4.47 49.36
CA LEU A 117 30.41 -5.27 49.39
C LEU A 117 29.33 -4.59 50.22
N GLU A 118 29.63 -4.12 51.44
CA GLU A 118 28.64 -3.43 52.28
C GLU A 118 28.09 -2.16 51.62
N LEU A 119 28.92 -1.38 50.95
CA LEU A 119 28.51 -0.19 50.19
C LEU A 119 27.70 -0.58 48.96
N MET A 120 28.08 -1.63 48.24
CA MET A 120 27.37 -2.11 47.06
C MET A 120 25.97 -2.59 47.42
N ASP A 121 25.79 -3.32 48.51
CA ASP A 121 24.48 -3.77 49.00
C ASP A 121 23.60 -2.56 49.36
N VAL A 122 24.13 -1.54 50.00
CA VAL A 122 23.41 -0.30 50.33
C VAL A 122 22.99 0.44 49.05
N MET A 123 23.92 0.60 48.10
CA MET A 123 23.58 1.25 46.82
C MET A 123 22.56 0.44 46.00
N ALA A 124 22.67 -0.87 45.99
CA ALA A 124 21.69 -1.74 45.35
C ALA A 124 20.30 -1.55 45.96
N SER A 125 20.19 -1.45 47.30
CA SER A 125 18.92 -1.18 47.98
C SER A 125 18.33 0.19 47.61
N TYR A 126 19.19 1.24 47.54
CA TYR A 126 18.72 2.55 47.07
C TYR A 126 18.22 2.49 45.60
N GLN A 127 18.97 1.81 44.76
CA GLN A 127 18.62 1.64 43.36
C GLN A 127 17.30 0.90 43.16
N GLU A 128 17.07 -0.22 43.87
CA GLU A 128 15.79 -0.96 43.82
C GLU A 128 14.62 -0.09 44.26
N ASN A 129 14.73 0.55 45.44
CA ASN A 129 13.67 1.42 45.95
C ASN A 129 13.38 2.60 45.01
N ALA A 130 14.42 3.15 44.37
CA ALA A 130 14.26 4.24 43.40
C ALA A 130 13.53 3.76 42.14
N HIS A 131 13.86 2.58 41.59
CA HIS A 131 13.17 2.04 40.40
C HIS A 131 11.71 1.63 40.71
N GLU A 132 11.44 1.05 41.87
CA GLU A 132 10.06 0.75 42.29
C GLU A 132 9.21 2.02 42.46
N ARG A 133 9.82 3.08 43.01
CA ARG A 133 9.16 4.38 43.13
C ARG A 133 8.90 5.00 41.76
N LEU A 134 9.89 4.92 40.87
CA LEU A 134 9.79 5.41 39.49
C LEU A 134 8.66 4.68 38.75
N ALA A 135 8.55 3.36 38.87
CA ALA A 135 7.49 2.58 38.26
C ALA A 135 6.10 2.97 38.81
N ARG A 136 5.96 3.21 40.13
CA ARG A 136 4.71 3.71 40.73
C ARG A 136 4.35 5.12 40.23
N TRP A 137 5.34 5.98 40.06
CA TRP A 137 5.10 7.32 39.52
C TRP A 137 4.65 7.25 38.05
N VAL A 138 5.29 6.42 37.18
CA VAL A 138 4.87 6.17 35.79
C VAL A 138 3.40 5.72 35.74
N GLN A 139 2.98 4.81 36.63
CA GLN A 139 1.56 4.42 36.72
C GLN A 139 0.62 5.59 37.05
N GLY A 140 1.06 6.53 37.88
CA GLY A 140 0.33 7.75 38.19
C GLY A 140 0.20 8.64 36.95
N GLU A 141 1.30 8.90 36.25
CA GLU A 141 1.35 9.71 35.03
C GLU A 141 0.58 9.10 33.86
N CYS A 142 0.50 7.78 33.75
CA CYS A 142 -0.34 7.11 32.76
C CYS A 142 -1.82 7.54 32.84
N LYS A 143 -2.31 7.92 34.01
CA LYS A 143 -3.69 8.41 34.17
C LYS A 143 -3.88 9.81 33.56
N THR A 144 -2.88 10.66 33.68
CA THR A 144 -2.89 12.01 33.07
C THR A 144 -2.77 11.90 31.56
N LEU A 145 -1.90 11.02 31.05
CA LEU A 145 -1.80 10.70 29.63
C LEU A 145 -3.13 10.20 29.00
N ALA A 146 -4.01 9.61 29.78
CA ALA A 146 -5.33 9.19 29.29
C ALA A 146 -6.28 10.36 29.04
N GLU A 147 -6.07 11.50 29.69
CA GLU A 147 -6.90 12.69 29.62
C GLU A 147 -6.37 13.72 28.59
N GLU A 148 -5.07 13.65 28.29
CA GLU A 148 -4.44 14.54 27.33
C GLU A 148 -4.62 14.08 25.89
N ASP A 149 -5.06 15.02 25.04
CA ASP A 149 -5.32 14.78 23.60
C ASP A 149 -4.07 14.95 22.70
N GLY A 150 -2.90 15.31 23.28
CA GLY A 150 -1.67 15.59 22.55
C GLY A 150 -0.80 14.34 22.30
N PRO A 151 0.00 14.36 21.21
CA PRO A 151 1.01 13.34 20.95
C PRO A 151 2.29 13.53 21.79
N ASP A 152 2.38 14.63 22.54
CA ASP A 152 3.61 15.00 23.26
C ASP A 152 3.78 14.15 24.51
N ALA A 153 4.86 13.37 24.54
CA ALA A 153 5.29 12.66 25.74
C ALA A 153 5.95 13.67 26.70
N PRO A 154 5.56 13.73 27.98
CA PRO A 154 6.28 14.54 28.95
C PRO A 154 7.75 14.10 29.03
N ASP A 155 8.71 15.04 28.94
CA ASP A 155 10.14 14.76 28.99
C ASP A 155 10.55 13.91 30.20
N LEU A 156 9.93 14.16 31.35
CA LEU A 156 10.16 13.39 32.56
C LEU A 156 9.72 11.93 32.43
N LEU A 157 8.63 11.66 31.71
CA LEU A 157 8.12 10.32 31.50
C LEU A 157 9.03 9.53 30.55
N THR A 158 9.53 10.16 29.49
CA THR A 158 10.48 9.56 28.55
C THR A 158 11.77 9.18 29.27
N ARG A 159 12.31 10.07 30.11
CA ARG A 159 13.48 9.79 30.94
C ARG A 159 13.24 8.69 31.97
N ALA A 160 12.04 8.65 32.55
CA ALA A 160 11.65 7.59 33.48
C ALA A 160 11.63 6.22 32.79
N MET A 161 11.06 6.14 31.60
CA MET A 161 11.04 4.91 30.80
C MET A 161 12.45 4.45 30.41
N THR A 162 13.30 5.39 30.00
CA THR A 162 14.72 5.12 29.69
C THR A 162 15.48 4.60 30.92
N ALA A 163 15.29 5.21 32.11
CA ALA A 163 15.91 4.76 33.35
C ALA A 163 15.44 3.35 33.77
N LEU A 164 14.17 3.03 33.54
CA LEU A 164 13.58 1.71 33.87
C LEU A 164 14.10 0.57 32.97
N ARG A 165 14.68 0.84 31.80
CA ARG A 165 15.28 -0.21 30.93
C ARG A 165 16.36 -1.03 31.63
N THR A 166 17.04 -0.46 32.64
CA THR A 166 17.99 -1.21 33.47
C THR A 166 17.31 -2.33 34.29
N ARG A 167 15.99 -2.33 34.37
CA ARG A 167 15.15 -3.30 35.08
C ARG A 167 14.05 -3.83 34.16
N PRO A 168 14.32 -4.85 33.33
CA PRO A 168 13.41 -5.32 32.28
C PRO A 168 12.00 -5.64 32.78
N VAL A 169 11.86 -6.24 33.96
CA VAL A 169 10.56 -6.61 34.54
C VAL A 169 9.71 -5.37 34.82
N LEU A 170 10.30 -4.33 35.44
CA LEU A 170 9.59 -3.08 35.75
C LEU A 170 9.29 -2.30 34.48
N HIS A 171 10.24 -2.26 33.55
CA HIS A 171 10.08 -1.62 32.25
C HIS A 171 8.90 -2.22 31.48
N ARG A 172 8.87 -3.55 31.30
CA ARG A 172 7.78 -4.27 30.64
C ARG A 172 6.43 -4.01 31.30
N TYR A 173 6.38 -4.02 32.62
CA TYR A 173 5.18 -3.70 33.38
C TYR A 173 4.69 -2.26 33.09
N CYS A 174 5.58 -1.28 33.07
CA CYS A 174 5.24 0.11 32.74
C CYS A 174 4.77 0.24 31.28
N VAL A 175 5.42 -0.42 30.32
CA VAL A 175 5.00 -0.44 28.93
C VAL A 175 3.60 -1.02 28.77
N GLU A 176 3.30 -2.11 29.48
CA GLU A 176 1.98 -2.72 29.45
C GLU A 176 0.90 -1.80 30.04
N GLU A 177 1.22 -1.10 31.14
CA GLU A 177 0.30 -0.13 31.74
C GLU A 177 0.05 1.09 30.85
N VAL A 178 1.08 1.62 30.18
CA VAL A 178 0.94 2.66 29.14
C VAL A 178 0.03 2.16 28.03
N SER A 179 0.32 0.97 27.47
CA SER A 179 -0.48 0.37 26.39
C SER A 179 -1.94 0.24 26.78
N ARG A 180 -2.22 -0.31 27.96
CA ARG A 180 -3.58 -0.50 28.47
C ARG A 180 -4.32 0.81 28.67
N THR A 181 -3.64 1.82 29.17
CA THR A 181 -4.23 3.13 29.43
C THR A 181 -4.56 3.85 28.12
N ARG A 182 -3.61 3.84 27.16
CA ARG A 182 -3.82 4.45 25.83
C ARG A 182 -4.87 3.69 25.03
N HIS A 183 -4.90 2.35 25.06
CA HIS A 183 -5.95 1.52 24.46
C HIS A 183 -7.36 1.98 24.92
N ASN A 184 -7.55 2.12 26.25
CA ASN A 184 -8.83 2.54 26.79
C ASN A 184 -9.17 4.01 26.44
N ALA A 185 -8.17 4.89 26.43
CA ALA A 185 -8.33 6.30 26.06
C ALA A 185 -8.73 6.42 24.58
N LEU A 186 -8.02 5.73 23.69
CA LEU A 186 -8.25 5.72 22.26
C LEU A 186 -9.65 5.16 21.92
N PHE A 187 -10.04 4.07 22.56
CA PHE A 187 -11.39 3.52 22.41
C PHE A 187 -12.47 4.55 22.78
N ARG A 188 -12.34 5.21 23.94
CA ARG A 188 -13.30 6.26 24.37
C ARG A 188 -13.34 7.43 23.40
N ARG A 189 -12.18 7.88 22.93
CA ARG A 189 -12.05 8.98 21.96
C ARG A 189 -12.70 8.62 20.63
N PHE A 190 -12.50 7.40 20.13
CA PHE A 190 -13.14 6.93 18.91
C PHE A 190 -14.67 6.88 19.05
N ILE A 191 -15.18 6.31 20.13
CA ILE A 191 -16.64 6.29 20.39
C ILE A 191 -17.19 7.71 20.54
N ALA A 192 -16.47 8.61 21.19
CA ALA A 192 -16.87 10.03 21.29
C ALA A 192 -16.87 10.70 19.90
N ALA A 193 -15.86 10.49 19.07
CA ALA A 193 -15.80 11.03 17.71
C ALA A 193 -16.98 10.52 16.84
N LEU A 194 -17.35 9.25 17.01
CA LEU A 194 -18.49 8.66 16.32
C LEU A 194 -19.81 9.32 16.75
N THR A 195 -20.05 9.43 18.07
CA THR A 195 -21.39 9.72 18.61
C THR A 195 -21.60 11.17 19.05
N LYS A 196 -20.56 11.84 19.56
CA LYS A 196 -20.63 13.21 20.13
C LYS A 196 -19.95 14.27 19.25
N GLY A 197 -18.93 13.85 18.49
CA GLY A 197 -18.03 14.77 17.79
C GLY A 197 -16.99 15.41 18.71
N GLY A 198 -16.31 16.44 18.21
CA GLY A 198 -15.27 17.17 18.95
C GLY A 198 -15.80 18.14 19.99
N PRO A 199 -14.89 18.77 20.76
CA PRO A 199 -15.24 19.78 21.75
C PRO A 199 -16.08 20.90 21.15
N GLY A 200 -17.22 21.21 21.78
CA GLY A 200 -18.16 22.22 21.24
C GLY A 200 -18.94 21.79 19.99
N GLY A 201 -18.90 20.49 19.62
CA GLY A 201 -19.62 19.94 18.47
C GLY A 201 -18.88 20.14 17.13
N VAL A 202 -17.61 20.50 17.15
CA VAL A 202 -16.75 20.63 15.96
C VAL A 202 -15.48 19.78 16.17
N PRO A 203 -15.17 18.83 15.27
CA PRO A 203 -15.98 18.32 14.15
C PRO A 203 -17.31 17.69 14.59
N ARG A 204 -18.27 17.60 13.65
CA ARG A 204 -19.57 16.95 13.92
C ARG A 204 -19.37 15.45 14.16
N PRO A 205 -20.31 14.79 14.88
CA PRO A 205 -20.26 13.34 15.03
C PRO A 205 -20.20 12.64 13.67
N ILE A 206 -19.33 11.65 13.53
CA ILE A 206 -19.16 10.90 12.28
C ILE A 206 -20.46 10.17 11.90
N GLU A 207 -21.24 9.69 12.87
CA GLU A 207 -22.52 9.01 12.66
C GLU A 207 -23.58 9.86 11.95
N VAL A 208 -23.45 11.19 11.92
CA VAL A 208 -24.32 12.07 11.11
C VAL A 208 -24.26 11.70 9.61
N HIS A 209 -23.14 11.16 9.16
CA HIS A 209 -22.92 10.75 7.76
C HIS A 209 -23.21 9.26 7.50
N ALA A 210 -23.84 8.56 8.43
CA ALA A 210 -24.14 7.11 8.30
C ALA A 210 -25.04 6.77 7.09
N THR A 211 -25.78 7.76 6.55
CA THR A 211 -26.58 7.59 5.32
C THR A 211 -25.76 7.58 4.04
N ASP A 212 -24.51 8.08 4.08
CA ASP A 212 -23.55 8.03 2.97
C ASP A 212 -22.40 7.10 3.36
N PRO A 213 -22.44 5.82 2.95
CA PRO A 213 -21.46 4.82 3.37
C PRO A 213 -20.02 5.18 3.01
N ARG A 214 -19.79 5.84 1.85
CA ARG A 214 -18.45 6.25 1.41
C ARG A 214 -17.87 7.31 2.33
N ARG A 215 -18.64 8.36 2.60
CA ARG A 215 -18.23 9.44 3.49
C ARG A 215 -18.05 8.94 4.92
N TYR A 216 -18.99 8.13 5.39
CA TYR A 216 -18.96 7.56 6.73
C TYR A 216 -17.68 6.71 6.97
N ALA A 217 -17.35 5.84 6.03
CA ALA A 217 -16.12 5.06 6.09
C ALA A 217 -14.87 5.95 5.99
N GLY A 218 -14.87 6.95 5.10
CA GLY A 218 -13.77 7.88 4.93
C GLY A 218 -13.49 8.72 6.18
N ASP A 219 -14.53 9.22 6.84
CA ASP A 219 -14.40 10.00 8.09
C ASP A 219 -13.86 9.11 9.23
N MET A 220 -14.32 7.84 9.34
CA MET A 220 -13.79 6.88 10.32
C MET A 220 -12.32 6.56 10.06
N LEU A 221 -11.97 6.24 8.82
CA LEU A 221 -10.60 5.88 8.43
C LEU A 221 -9.64 7.06 8.56
N GLY A 222 -10.08 8.26 8.19
CA GLY A 222 -9.30 9.49 8.38
C GLY A 222 -9.01 9.76 9.85
N TRP A 223 -10.00 9.57 10.73
CA TRP A 223 -9.81 9.68 12.18
C TRP A 223 -8.83 8.62 12.70
N LEU A 224 -8.97 7.35 12.27
CA LEU A 224 -8.08 6.26 12.65
C LEU A 224 -6.64 6.51 12.18
N HIS A 225 -6.46 7.04 10.98
CA HIS A 225 -5.15 7.38 10.44
C HIS A 225 -4.45 8.46 11.28
N GLN A 226 -5.16 9.54 11.63
CA GLN A 226 -4.61 10.60 12.50
C GLN A 226 -4.29 10.08 13.89
N ALA A 227 -5.17 9.26 14.45
CA ALA A 227 -4.98 8.67 15.76
C ALA A 227 -3.77 7.71 15.77
N ALA A 228 -3.65 6.84 14.77
CA ALA A 228 -2.51 5.92 14.65
C ALA A 228 -1.18 6.66 14.50
N ALA A 229 -1.14 7.75 13.74
CA ALA A 229 0.06 8.58 13.60
C ALA A 229 0.47 9.22 14.94
N GLY A 230 -0.48 9.81 15.68
CA GLY A 230 -0.21 10.40 16.99
C GLY A 230 0.22 9.37 18.04
N GLU A 231 -0.42 8.19 18.07
CA GLU A 231 0.01 7.11 18.99
C GLU A 231 1.40 6.57 18.63
N LYS A 232 1.74 6.50 17.34
CA LYS A 232 3.09 6.13 16.89
C LYS A 232 4.14 7.11 17.38
N GLU A 233 3.89 8.42 17.25
CA GLU A 233 4.79 9.46 17.75
C GLU A 233 5.01 9.32 19.25
N LEU A 234 3.93 9.16 20.02
CA LEU A 234 3.97 8.96 21.47
C LEU A 234 4.78 7.71 21.86
N VAL A 235 4.46 6.56 21.25
CA VAL A 235 5.15 5.29 21.54
C VAL A 235 6.62 5.37 21.16
N THR A 236 6.94 5.98 20.01
CA THR A 236 8.33 6.17 19.58
C THR A 236 9.09 7.07 20.55
N ALA A 237 8.50 8.17 21.01
CA ALA A 237 9.12 9.06 21.98
C ALA A 237 9.36 8.38 23.33
N LEU A 238 8.39 7.57 23.82
CA LEU A 238 8.51 6.86 25.10
C LEU A 238 9.49 5.68 25.05
N LEU A 239 9.64 5.03 23.91
CA LEU A 239 10.51 3.88 23.72
C LEU A 239 11.80 4.20 22.96
N ALA A 240 12.06 5.49 22.63
CA ALA A 240 13.30 5.90 21.97
C ALA A 240 14.52 5.43 22.80
N THR A 241 15.45 4.76 22.15
CA THR A 241 16.80 4.60 22.66
C THR A 241 17.49 5.93 22.45
N GLU A 242 18.07 6.53 23.52
CA GLU A 242 19.07 7.56 23.32
C GLU A 242 20.23 6.90 22.55
N ASP A 243 20.23 7.02 21.25
CA ASP A 243 21.43 6.85 20.46
C ASP A 243 22.39 7.91 20.97
N LYS A 244 23.38 7.47 21.78
CA LYS A 244 24.54 8.33 22.11
C LYS A 244 25.09 8.72 20.74
N GLY A 245 24.84 9.98 20.36
CA GLY A 245 25.35 10.55 19.13
C GLY A 245 26.81 10.18 19.00
N ASP A 246 27.10 9.29 18.10
CA ASP A 246 28.44 9.05 17.59
C ASP A 246 28.78 10.29 16.75
N ASP A 247 29.28 11.28 17.44
CA ASP A 247 29.86 12.48 16.84
C ASP A 247 31.06 12.01 16.00
N GLY A 248 30.91 12.14 14.71
CA GLY A 248 31.76 11.80 13.61
C GLY A 248 33.23 11.52 13.91
N MET A 249 33.65 10.29 13.76
CA MET A 249 35.00 9.97 13.31
C MET A 249 34.94 8.84 12.28
N GLU A 250 35.09 9.24 11.00
CA GLU A 250 35.32 8.34 9.88
C GLU A 250 36.53 7.44 10.14
N GLY A 251 36.35 6.17 9.91
CA GLY A 251 37.40 5.29 9.44
C GLY A 251 38.12 4.41 10.43
N GLU A 252 37.49 3.29 10.82
CA GLU A 252 38.27 2.05 10.98
C GLU A 252 37.37 0.83 10.64
N LYS A 253 37.84 0.06 9.66
CA LYS A 253 37.25 -1.22 9.26
C LYS A 253 37.30 -2.19 10.44
N LYS A 254 36.13 -2.53 11.01
CA LYS A 254 36.00 -3.67 11.92
C LYS A 254 36.02 -4.96 11.10
N GLU A 255 37.01 -5.79 11.37
CA GLU A 255 37.06 -7.20 10.99
C GLU A 255 35.87 -7.96 11.59
N PRO A 256 35.38 -9.03 10.92
CA PRO A 256 34.24 -9.80 11.40
C PRO A 256 34.61 -10.53 12.71
N LYS A 257 33.97 -10.14 13.81
CA LYS A 257 34.00 -10.92 15.06
C LYS A 257 33.15 -12.16 14.88
N GLU A 258 33.75 -13.31 15.16
CA GLU A 258 33.11 -14.61 15.29
C GLU A 258 31.89 -14.50 16.21
N GLU A 259 30.76 -15.04 15.74
CA GLU A 259 29.51 -15.15 16.49
C GLU A 259 29.72 -16.06 17.70
N GLU A 260 29.81 -15.46 18.89
CA GLU A 260 29.60 -16.22 20.12
C GLU A 260 28.14 -16.70 20.18
N PRO A 261 27.87 -17.92 20.67
CA PRO A 261 26.51 -18.45 20.72
C PRO A 261 25.66 -17.54 21.63
N LYS A 262 24.60 -16.94 21.05
CA LYS A 262 23.58 -16.18 21.78
C LYS A 262 23.03 -17.04 22.90
N GLY A 263 23.29 -16.60 24.13
CA GLY A 263 22.68 -17.16 25.33
C GLY A 263 21.16 -17.02 25.22
N VAL A 264 20.46 -18.10 25.48
CA VAL A 264 19.03 -18.17 25.68
C VAL A 264 18.71 -17.28 26.88
N ASP A 265 18.21 -16.07 26.66
CA ASP A 265 17.57 -15.09 27.57
C ASP A 265 17.91 -13.62 27.19
N GLU A 266 17.99 -13.28 25.89
CA GLU A 266 17.73 -11.91 25.49
C GLU A 266 16.21 -11.72 25.54
N GLU A 267 15.69 -11.29 26.72
CA GLU A 267 14.34 -10.76 26.84
C GLU A 267 14.20 -9.64 25.82
N GLU A 268 13.41 -9.89 24.75
CA GLU A 268 13.13 -8.94 23.68
C GLU A 268 12.64 -7.63 24.30
N ASP A 269 13.40 -6.55 24.08
CA ASP A 269 12.93 -5.19 24.35
C ASP A 269 11.57 -5.01 23.69
N ALA A 270 10.61 -4.42 24.38
CA ALA A 270 9.25 -4.26 23.88
C ALA A 270 9.28 -3.54 22.53
N ASN A 271 8.94 -4.26 21.45
CA ASN A 271 8.91 -3.71 20.10
C ASN A 271 7.86 -2.58 20.04
N PRO A 272 8.20 -1.37 19.60
CA PRO A 272 7.24 -0.27 19.46
C PRO A 272 6.03 -0.61 18.60
N GLU A 273 6.18 -1.47 17.59
CA GLU A 273 5.09 -1.92 16.72
C GLU A 273 4.07 -2.78 17.47
N ASP A 274 4.53 -3.70 18.34
CA ASP A 274 3.65 -4.54 19.15
C ASP A 274 2.87 -3.73 20.19
N VAL A 275 3.51 -2.69 20.75
CA VAL A 275 2.86 -1.77 21.69
C VAL A 275 1.77 -0.96 20.98
N LEU A 276 2.07 -0.46 19.79
CA LEU A 276 1.14 0.30 18.97
C LEU A 276 -0.06 -0.55 18.53
N ASP A 277 0.18 -1.79 18.13
CA ASP A 277 -0.88 -2.74 17.77
C ASP A 277 -1.84 -2.98 18.94
N ARG A 278 -1.31 -3.23 20.16
CA ARG A 278 -2.14 -3.37 21.36
C ARG A 278 -2.97 -2.12 21.70
N ILE A 279 -2.43 -0.93 21.44
CA ILE A 279 -3.15 0.32 21.66
C ILE A 279 -4.33 0.43 20.69
N LEU A 280 -4.13 0.07 19.43
CA LEU A 280 -5.09 0.21 18.33
C LEU A 280 -6.14 -0.92 18.29
N ASP A 281 -5.86 -2.08 18.86
CA ASP A 281 -6.77 -3.23 18.85
C ASP A 281 -8.19 -2.88 19.34
N GLY A 282 -8.31 -1.99 20.33
CA GLY A 282 -9.60 -1.59 20.90
C GLY A 282 -10.56 -0.92 19.91
N VAL A 283 -10.07 -0.29 18.87
CA VAL A 283 -10.90 0.40 17.86
C VAL A 283 -11.32 -0.51 16.70
N CYS A 284 -10.69 -1.66 16.53
CA CYS A 284 -10.93 -2.61 15.45
C CYS A 284 -12.39 -3.08 15.41
N ARG A 285 -12.90 -3.59 16.53
CA ARG A 285 -14.27 -4.10 16.61
C ARG A 285 -15.35 -3.04 16.39
N PRO A 286 -15.31 -1.88 17.06
CA PRO A 286 -16.30 -0.82 16.79
C PRO A 286 -16.28 -0.33 15.33
N PHE A 287 -15.11 -0.20 14.71
CA PHE A 287 -14.97 0.15 13.31
C PHE A 287 -15.63 -0.90 12.40
N LYS A 288 -15.25 -2.18 12.55
CA LYS A 288 -15.78 -3.28 11.76
C LYS A 288 -17.30 -3.37 11.83
N VAL A 289 -17.87 -3.35 13.04
CA VAL A 289 -19.33 -3.46 13.23
C VAL A 289 -20.08 -2.36 12.51
N ARG A 290 -19.58 -1.12 12.55
CA ARG A 290 -20.25 0.01 11.89
C ARG A 290 -20.16 -0.06 10.38
N LEU A 291 -19.03 -0.49 9.86
CA LEU A 291 -18.87 -0.66 8.44
C LEU A 291 -19.71 -1.82 7.90
N GLU A 292 -19.76 -2.95 8.61
CA GLU A 292 -20.65 -4.06 8.29
C GLU A 292 -22.13 -3.65 8.30
N GLN A 293 -22.55 -2.81 9.24
CA GLN A 293 -23.91 -2.24 9.24
C GLN A 293 -24.20 -1.41 8.00
N ALA A 294 -23.22 -0.59 7.56
CA ALA A 294 -23.35 0.20 6.34
C ALA A 294 -23.42 -0.69 5.07
N LEU A 295 -22.65 -1.76 5.02
CA LEU A 295 -22.67 -2.75 3.93
C LEU A 295 -23.96 -3.58 3.92
N ASN A 296 -24.50 -3.95 5.09
CA ASN A 296 -25.75 -4.68 5.23
C ASN A 296 -26.98 -3.88 4.76
N ALA A 297 -26.90 -2.55 4.71
CA ALA A 297 -27.91 -1.71 4.10
C ALA A 297 -28.01 -1.89 2.57
N SER A 298 -27.24 -2.80 1.98
CA SER A 298 -27.20 -3.14 0.55
C SER A 298 -26.94 -1.91 -0.33
N PRO A 299 -25.78 -1.27 -0.21
CA PRO A 299 -25.41 -0.14 -1.05
C PRO A 299 -25.38 -0.54 -2.54
N SER A 300 -25.43 0.45 -3.43
CA SER A 300 -25.28 0.18 -4.86
C SER A 300 -23.92 -0.46 -5.19
N ALA A 301 -23.83 -1.17 -6.32
CA ALA A 301 -22.56 -1.77 -6.75
C ALA A 301 -21.42 -0.75 -6.84
N LEU A 302 -21.69 0.46 -7.32
CA LEU A 302 -20.72 1.56 -7.35
C LEU A 302 -20.21 1.93 -5.97
N VAL A 303 -21.10 2.09 -4.99
CA VAL A 303 -20.72 2.46 -3.62
C VAL A 303 -19.91 1.35 -2.96
N ALA A 304 -20.30 0.07 -3.14
CA ALA A 304 -19.55 -1.07 -2.62
C ALA A 304 -18.14 -1.13 -3.23
N TYR A 305 -18.01 -0.90 -4.54
CA TYR A 305 -16.70 -0.82 -5.21
C TYR A 305 -15.83 0.34 -4.69
N GLN A 306 -16.43 1.53 -4.53
CA GLN A 306 -15.74 2.70 -3.98
C GLN A 306 -15.26 2.46 -2.55
N LEU A 307 -16.06 1.76 -1.73
CA LEU A 307 -15.68 1.38 -0.37
C LEU A 307 -14.52 0.39 -0.37
N ALA A 308 -14.55 -0.63 -1.23
CA ALA A 308 -13.46 -1.59 -1.33
C ALA A 308 -12.14 -0.90 -1.71
N ASN A 309 -12.16 0.00 -2.68
CA ASN A 309 -10.97 0.78 -3.09
C ASN A 309 -10.49 1.74 -1.99
N LEU A 310 -11.41 2.39 -1.27
CA LEU A 310 -11.06 3.27 -0.15
C LEU A 310 -10.37 2.49 0.98
N LEU A 311 -10.89 1.30 1.31
CA LEU A 311 -10.31 0.43 2.33
C LEU A 311 -8.95 -0.12 1.90
N ASP A 312 -8.76 -0.43 0.63
CA ASP A 312 -7.48 -0.86 0.08
C ASP A 312 -6.41 0.23 0.21
N PHE A 313 -6.75 1.46 -0.13
CA PHE A 313 -5.87 2.63 0.07
C PHE A 313 -5.47 2.82 1.55
N TYR A 314 -6.45 2.76 2.46
CA TYR A 314 -6.16 2.93 3.88
C TYR A 314 -5.42 1.74 4.50
N LYS A 315 -5.61 0.52 3.98
CA LYS A 315 -4.82 -0.65 4.36
C LYS A 315 -3.33 -0.42 4.13
N GLU A 316 -2.95 0.08 2.94
CA GLU A 316 -1.56 0.39 2.62
C GLU A 316 -1.03 1.55 3.49
N THR A 317 -1.82 2.60 3.64
CA THR A 317 -1.43 3.80 4.40
C THR A 317 -1.28 3.50 5.90
N LEU A 318 -2.22 2.78 6.49
CA LEU A 318 -2.15 2.35 7.89
C LEU A 318 -1.04 1.31 8.09
N GLY A 319 -0.85 0.38 7.14
CA GLY A 319 0.23 -0.59 7.17
C GLY A 319 1.63 0.04 7.18
N ALA A 320 1.81 1.20 6.55
CA ALA A 320 3.05 1.98 6.63
C ALA A 320 3.27 2.63 8.01
N ILE A 321 2.20 2.88 8.77
CA ILE A 321 2.27 3.48 10.10
C ILE A 321 2.44 2.42 11.18
N VAL A 322 1.58 1.39 11.18
CA VAL A 322 1.42 0.44 12.30
C VAL A 322 2.19 -0.87 12.07
N GLY A 323 2.57 -1.16 10.83
CA GLY A 323 3.10 -2.46 10.42
C GLY A 323 2.05 -3.26 9.64
N LYS A 324 2.51 -4.12 8.74
CA LYS A 324 1.61 -4.87 7.83
C LYS A 324 0.80 -5.95 8.53
N ASP A 325 1.33 -6.49 9.62
CA ASP A 325 0.75 -7.61 10.37
C ASP A 325 -0.14 -7.15 11.54
N ALA A 326 -0.37 -5.84 11.69
CA ALA A 326 -1.15 -5.27 12.77
C ALA A 326 -2.64 -5.63 12.69
N SER A 327 -3.28 -5.82 13.85
CA SER A 327 -4.70 -6.16 14.03
C SER A 327 -5.64 -5.18 13.32
N LEU A 328 -5.30 -3.89 13.32
CA LEU A 328 -6.07 -2.86 12.63
C LEU A 328 -6.01 -3.07 11.10
N VAL A 329 -4.85 -3.37 10.54
CA VAL A 329 -4.67 -3.63 9.09
C VAL A 329 -5.43 -4.88 8.68
N ALA A 330 -5.36 -5.95 9.49
CA ALA A 330 -6.13 -7.16 9.28
C ALA A 330 -7.65 -6.87 9.29
N THR A 331 -8.12 -6.06 10.24
CA THR A 331 -9.53 -5.65 10.33
C THR A 331 -9.98 -4.84 9.10
N VAL A 332 -9.14 -3.92 8.61
CA VAL A 332 -9.43 -3.15 7.38
C VAL A 332 -9.48 -4.08 6.17
N GLU A 333 -8.60 -5.09 6.09
CA GLU A 333 -8.63 -6.09 5.01
C GLU A 333 -9.90 -6.95 5.05
N GLU A 334 -10.34 -7.39 6.22
CA GLU A 334 -11.62 -8.10 6.37
C GLU A 334 -12.80 -7.25 5.89
N CYS A 335 -12.81 -5.98 6.24
CA CYS A 335 -13.82 -5.03 5.79
C CYS A 335 -13.76 -4.79 4.27
N ARG A 336 -12.56 -4.73 3.68
CA ARG A 336 -12.35 -4.64 2.23
C ARG A 336 -12.92 -5.85 1.51
N ALA A 337 -12.61 -7.06 2.02
CA ALA A 337 -13.15 -8.30 1.48
C ALA A 337 -14.68 -8.33 1.54
N SER A 338 -15.28 -7.87 2.63
CA SER A 338 -16.74 -7.77 2.77
C SER A 338 -17.36 -6.77 1.79
N ALA A 339 -16.69 -5.64 1.52
CA ALA A 339 -17.14 -4.66 0.53
C ALA A 339 -17.04 -5.21 -0.90
N ALA A 340 -15.94 -5.91 -1.23
CA ALA A 340 -15.76 -6.58 -2.51
C ALA A 340 -16.82 -7.66 -2.72
N GLN A 341 -17.12 -8.49 -1.72
CA GLN A 341 -18.17 -9.49 -1.78
C GLN A 341 -19.54 -8.83 -2.00
N THR A 342 -19.83 -7.71 -1.36
CA THR A 342 -21.08 -6.96 -1.55
C THR A 342 -21.19 -6.47 -3.00
N PHE A 343 -20.10 -6.01 -3.60
CA PHE A 343 -20.06 -5.63 -5.03
C PHE A 343 -20.39 -6.83 -5.92
N GLU A 344 -19.73 -7.96 -5.73
CA GLU A 344 -19.97 -9.19 -6.49
C GLU A 344 -21.41 -9.68 -6.37
N ASP A 345 -21.99 -9.63 -5.16
CA ASP A 345 -23.39 -9.98 -4.92
C ASP A 345 -24.37 -9.07 -5.67
N GLN A 346 -24.09 -7.76 -5.75
CA GLN A 346 -24.91 -6.81 -6.50
C GLN A 346 -24.84 -7.08 -8.01
N ILE A 347 -23.65 -7.36 -8.55
CA ILE A 347 -23.46 -7.73 -9.95
C ILE A 347 -24.17 -9.06 -10.25
N SER A 348 -24.03 -10.07 -9.40
CA SER A 348 -24.68 -11.37 -9.52
C SER A 348 -26.22 -11.25 -9.52
N ARG A 349 -26.78 -10.42 -8.64
CA ARG A 349 -28.23 -10.11 -8.60
C ARG A 349 -28.68 -9.44 -9.89
N ARG A 350 -27.88 -8.52 -10.45
CA ARG A 350 -28.17 -7.86 -11.73
C ARG A 350 -28.14 -8.89 -12.88
N ALA A 351 -27.12 -9.74 -12.92
CA ALA A 351 -27.02 -10.84 -13.89
C ALA A 351 -28.22 -11.78 -13.81
N ALA A 352 -28.65 -12.18 -12.61
CA ALA A 352 -29.84 -13.01 -12.42
C ALA A 352 -31.10 -12.35 -12.97
N LYS A 353 -31.31 -11.06 -12.71
CA LYS A 353 -32.45 -10.31 -13.28
C LYS A 353 -32.45 -10.28 -14.82
N LEU A 354 -31.26 -10.12 -15.42
CA LEU A 354 -31.12 -10.16 -16.89
C LEU A 354 -31.39 -11.56 -17.45
N ARG A 355 -31.15 -12.62 -16.66
CA ARG A 355 -31.46 -14.00 -17.06
C ARG A 355 -32.95 -14.34 -16.95
N GLU A 356 -33.65 -13.79 -15.97
CA GLU A 356 -35.08 -14.06 -15.75
C GLU A 356 -35.98 -13.46 -16.84
N LYS A 357 -35.62 -12.31 -17.39
CA LYS A 357 -36.42 -11.60 -18.40
C LYS A 357 -35.62 -11.38 -19.68
N PRO A 358 -35.60 -12.31 -20.62
CA PRO A 358 -34.99 -12.08 -21.92
C PRO A 358 -35.72 -10.91 -22.62
N THR A 359 -34.97 -9.86 -22.93
CA THR A 359 -35.47 -8.67 -23.58
C THR A 359 -35.48 -8.92 -25.09
N ARG A 360 -36.65 -8.75 -25.72
CA ARG A 360 -36.74 -8.85 -27.19
C ARG A 360 -35.97 -7.68 -27.83
N PRO A 361 -35.11 -7.92 -28.83
CA PRO A 361 -34.42 -6.86 -29.53
C PRO A 361 -35.41 -5.87 -30.15
N PRO A 362 -35.11 -4.56 -30.14
CA PRO A 362 -35.93 -3.57 -30.84
C PRO A 362 -35.87 -3.78 -32.36
N ASP A 363 -36.91 -3.36 -33.08
CA ASP A 363 -36.95 -3.51 -34.54
C ASP A 363 -35.84 -2.77 -35.29
N THR A 364 -35.26 -1.75 -34.65
CA THR A 364 -34.11 -0.98 -35.15
C THR A 364 -32.75 -1.66 -34.93
N LEU A 365 -32.71 -2.82 -34.27
CA LEU A 365 -31.49 -3.52 -33.84
C LEU A 365 -30.52 -2.65 -33.00
N ALA A 366 -31.04 -1.58 -32.38
CA ALA A 366 -30.29 -0.72 -31.49
C ALA A 366 -30.03 -1.44 -30.15
N PRO A 367 -28.95 -1.05 -29.42
CA PRO A 367 -28.66 -1.55 -28.06
C PRO A 367 -29.85 -1.31 -27.13
N PRO A 368 -30.30 -2.31 -26.37
CA PRO A 368 -31.42 -2.19 -25.43
C PRO A 368 -31.00 -1.40 -24.17
N GLU A 369 -32.00 -1.01 -23.36
CA GLU A 369 -31.79 -0.17 -22.16
C GLU A 369 -30.79 -0.77 -21.16
N PHE A 370 -30.81 -2.08 -20.94
CA PHE A 370 -29.89 -2.74 -20.03
C PHE A 370 -28.40 -2.60 -20.44
N VAL A 371 -28.13 -2.45 -21.78
CA VAL A 371 -26.78 -2.15 -22.29
C VAL A 371 -26.38 -0.71 -21.91
N ALA A 372 -27.31 0.25 -22.05
CA ALA A 372 -27.04 1.63 -21.65
C ALA A 372 -26.80 1.75 -20.15
N GLU A 373 -27.56 1.03 -19.33
CA GLU A 373 -27.31 0.98 -17.87
C GLU A 373 -25.98 0.31 -17.52
N ALA A 374 -25.58 -0.74 -18.23
CA ALA A 374 -24.27 -1.37 -18.02
C ALA A 374 -23.13 -0.42 -18.41
N ILE A 375 -23.25 0.28 -19.52
CA ILE A 375 -22.30 1.32 -19.96
C ILE A 375 -22.18 2.43 -18.91
N GLN A 376 -23.30 2.90 -18.36
CA GLN A 376 -23.28 3.94 -17.33
C GLN A 376 -22.56 3.45 -16.07
N LEU A 377 -22.85 2.25 -15.60
CA LEU A 377 -22.17 1.67 -14.44
C LEU A 377 -20.66 1.51 -14.70
N MET A 378 -20.26 1.02 -15.88
CA MET A 378 -18.85 0.90 -16.24
C MET A 378 -18.12 2.25 -16.21
N ARG A 379 -18.73 3.29 -16.79
CA ARG A 379 -18.18 4.66 -16.76
C ARG A 379 -18.00 5.17 -15.33
N GLU A 380 -19.00 4.96 -14.46
CA GLU A 380 -18.96 5.35 -13.06
C GLU A 380 -17.86 4.60 -12.28
N LEU A 381 -17.70 3.29 -12.52
CA LEU A 381 -16.64 2.48 -11.91
C LEU A 381 -15.24 2.96 -12.35
N LEU A 382 -15.07 3.22 -13.65
CA LEU A 382 -13.78 3.70 -14.20
C LEU A 382 -13.46 5.12 -13.74
N ALA A 383 -14.47 6.01 -13.67
CA ALA A 383 -14.29 7.36 -13.13
C ALA A 383 -13.92 7.32 -11.64
N ALA A 384 -14.60 6.48 -10.85
CA ALA A 384 -14.28 6.31 -9.44
C ALA A 384 -12.83 5.81 -9.21
N ARG A 385 -12.30 5.04 -10.16
CA ARG A 385 -10.91 4.57 -10.13
C ARG A 385 -9.92 5.66 -10.54
N ALA A 386 -10.24 6.47 -11.54
CA ALA A 386 -9.37 7.57 -12.00
C ALA A 386 -9.10 8.62 -10.91
N ASP A 387 -10.03 8.77 -9.96
CA ASP A 387 -9.89 9.65 -8.80
C ASP A 387 -8.90 9.12 -7.73
N MET A 388 -8.46 7.86 -7.84
CA MET A 388 -7.56 7.20 -6.90
C MET A 388 -6.12 7.16 -7.43
N VAL A 389 -5.17 7.69 -6.66
CA VAL A 389 -3.75 7.83 -7.05
C VAL A 389 -2.96 6.52 -7.02
N SER A 390 -3.45 5.50 -6.33
CA SER A 390 -2.76 4.21 -6.17
C SER A 390 -3.71 3.04 -6.32
N GLY A 391 -3.34 2.08 -7.15
CA GLY A 391 -4.04 0.81 -7.28
C GLY A 391 -3.65 0.06 -8.54
N ASP A 392 -3.52 -1.26 -8.42
CA ASP A 392 -3.24 -2.18 -9.52
C ASP A 392 -4.20 -1.98 -10.70
N SER A 393 -3.67 -1.79 -11.90
CA SER A 393 -4.45 -1.65 -13.14
C SER A 393 -5.35 -2.87 -13.42
N ASN A 394 -4.97 -4.05 -12.95
CA ASN A 394 -5.72 -5.30 -13.14
C ASN A 394 -7.09 -5.30 -12.43
N SER A 395 -7.19 -4.72 -11.25
CA SER A 395 -8.47 -4.68 -10.48
C SER A 395 -9.58 -3.88 -11.18
N ALA A 396 -9.24 -2.92 -12.04
CA ALA A 396 -10.24 -2.16 -12.82
C ALA A 396 -10.79 -2.99 -14.00
N ASP A 397 -9.93 -3.71 -14.72
CA ASP A 397 -10.33 -4.61 -15.80
C ASP A 397 -11.24 -5.73 -15.27
N ASP A 398 -10.94 -6.30 -14.09
CA ASP A 398 -11.75 -7.34 -13.47
C ASP A 398 -13.16 -6.83 -13.11
N ALA A 399 -13.27 -5.64 -12.52
CA ALA A 399 -14.56 -5.04 -12.17
C ALA A 399 -15.41 -4.72 -13.43
N VAL A 400 -14.76 -4.21 -14.48
CA VAL A 400 -15.42 -3.94 -15.77
C VAL A 400 -15.87 -5.24 -16.44
N THR A 401 -15.02 -6.25 -16.44
CA THR A 401 -15.32 -7.58 -17.01
C THR A 401 -16.49 -8.24 -16.28
N ALA A 402 -16.57 -8.14 -14.96
CA ALA A 402 -17.68 -8.64 -14.15
C ALA A 402 -19.03 -8.01 -14.54
N VAL A 403 -19.06 -6.76 -15.00
CA VAL A 403 -20.27 -6.09 -15.51
C VAL A 403 -20.54 -6.46 -16.97
N LEU A 404 -19.49 -6.59 -17.79
CA LEU A 404 -19.58 -6.86 -19.22
C LEU A 404 -20.11 -8.26 -19.53
N GLU A 405 -19.55 -9.30 -18.90
CA GLU A 405 -19.90 -10.69 -19.22
C GLU A 405 -21.39 -11.00 -19.12
N PRO A 406 -22.10 -10.66 -18.02
CA PRO A 406 -23.53 -10.89 -17.95
C PRO A 406 -24.35 -10.07 -18.97
N CYS A 407 -23.87 -8.89 -19.32
CA CYS A 407 -24.48 -8.03 -20.30
C CYS A 407 -24.36 -8.62 -21.72
N ILE A 408 -23.18 -9.13 -22.07
CA ILE A 408 -22.91 -9.81 -23.35
C ILE A 408 -23.77 -11.08 -23.46
N GLU A 409 -23.80 -11.91 -22.42
CA GLU A 409 -24.64 -13.11 -22.34
C GLU A 409 -26.15 -12.78 -22.54
N ALA A 410 -26.60 -11.66 -21.98
CA ALA A 410 -27.96 -11.19 -22.17
C ALA A 410 -28.21 -10.72 -23.62
N CYS A 411 -27.23 -10.06 -24.26
CA CYS A 411 -27.32 -9.69 -25.67
C CYS A 411 -27.34 -10.92 -26.57
N GLU A 412 -26.53 -11.93 -26.31
CA GLU A 412 -26.51 -13.19 -27.09
C GLU A 412 -27.85 -13.92 -27.00
N ARG A 413 -28.41 -14.05 -25.80
CA ARG A 413 -29.77 -14.65 -25.64
C ARG A 413 -30.88 -13.82 -26.30
N SER A 414 -30.77 -12.50 -26.25
CA SER A 414 -31.72 -11.64 -26.98
C SER A 414 -31.57 -11.80 -28.49
N ALA A 415 -30.35 -12.00 -28.99
CA ALA A 415 -30.09 -12.25 -30.41
C ALA A 415 -30.66 -13.60 -30.89
N ASP A 416 -30.58 -14.65 -30.05
CA ASP A 416 -31.16 -15.97 -30.36
C ASP A 416 -32.68 -15.89 -30.57
N ALA A 417 -33.38 -14.99 -29.88
CA ALA A 417 -34.82 -14.76 -30.09
C ALA A 417 -35.14 -14.16 -31.48
N ILE A 418 -34.18 -13.62 -32.22
CA ILE A 418 -34.36 -13.17 -33.62
C ILE A 418 -34.51 -14.40 -34.53
N ASP A 419 -33.69 -15.42 -34.34
CA ASP A 419 -33.69 -16.65 -35.16
C ASP A 419 -34.96 -17.46 -34.97
N GLU A 420 -35.51 -17.56 -33.76
CA GLU A 420 -36.76 -18.26 -33.48
C GLU A 420 -37.96 -17.63 -34.22
N VAL A 421 -37.98 -16.29 -34.32
CA VAL A 421 -39.06 -15.58 -35.04
C VAL A 421 -38.91 -15.73 -36.54
N THR A 422 -37.69 -15.69 -37.09
CA THR A 422 -37.45 -15.90 -38.54
C THR A 422 -37.75 -17.32 -38.94
N GLY A 423 -37.33 -18.32 -38.19
CA GLY A 423 -37.61 -19.73 -38.45
C GLY A 423 -39.11 -20.05 -38.39
N SER A 424 -39.88 -19.42 -37.50
CA SER A 424 -41.34 -19.56 -37.41
C SER A 424 -42.08 -18.92 -38.61
N ILE A 425 -41.55 -17.83 -39.17
CA ILE A 425 -42.13 -17.15 -40.35
C ILE A 425 -41.87 -17.96 -41.62
N ASP A 426 -40.70 -18.54 -41.78
CA ASP A 426 -40.35 -19.38 -42.93
C ASP A 426 -41.14 -20.69 -42.92
N ALA A 427 -41.29 -21.34 -41.77
CA ALA A 427 -42.16 -22.53 -41.63
C ALA A 427 -43.62 -22.23 -41.95
N SER A 428 -44.15 -21.06 -41.53
CA SER A 428 -45.52 -20.64 -41.85
C SER A 428 -45.72 -20.29 -43.32
N ARG A 429 -44.67 -19.91 -44.03
CA ARG A 429 -44.66 -19.58 -45.46
C ARG A 429 -44.65 -20.83 -46.34
N GLU A 430 -43.91 -21.86 -45.90
CA GLU A 430 -43.89 -23.17 -46.57
C GLU A 430 -45.23 -23.90 -46.42
N GLU A 431 -45.88 -23.83 -45.23
CA GLU A 431 -47.26 -24.39 -45.09
C GLU A 431 -48.32 -23.62 -45.86
N SER A 432 -48.15 -22.31 -46.09
CA SER A 432 -49.10 -21.49 -46.82
C SER A 432 -49.04 -21.64 -48.37
N ALA A 433 -47.91 -22.16 -48.88
CA ALA A 433 -47.73 -22.39 -50.33
C ALA A 433 -48.54 -23.56 -50.88
N GLY A 434 -49.21 -24.34 -50.01
CA GLY A 434 -50.04 -25.52 -50.41
C GLY A 434 -51.57 -25.35 -50.43
N LEU A 435 -52.15 -24.15 -50.16
CA LEU A 435 -53.59 -23.97 -50.09
C LEU A 435 -54.08 -22.91 -51.09
N PRO A 436 -55.17 -23.21 -51.88
CA PRO A 436 -55.64 -22.27 -52.86
C PRO A 436 -56.58 -21.20 -52.26
N ASN A 437 -56.28 -19.95 -52.56
CA ASN A 437 -57.14 -18.76 -52.55
C ASN A 437 -58.20 -18.67 -51.46
N ILE A 438 -57.91 -18.04 -50.35
CA ILE A 438 -58.92 -17.39 -49.49
C ILE A 438 -58.62 -15.90 -49.47
N THR A 439 -59.61 -15.08 -49.91
CA THR A 439 -59.53 -13.60 -49.87
C THR A 439 -59.25 -13.05 -48.51
N PRO A 440 -58.34 -12.09 -48.37
CA PRO A 440 -57.99 -11.52 -47.08
C PRO A 440 -59.07 -10.56 -46.59
N THR A 441 -59.62 -10.82 -45.42
CA THR A 441 -60.31 -9.82 -44.61
C THR A 441 -59.33 -8.81 -44.03
N PRO A 442 -59.63 -7.51 -44.06
CA PRO A 442 -58.77 -6.49 -43.55
C PRO A 442 -58.88 -6.41 -42.00
N ASN A 443 -58.17 -7.22 -41.30
CA ASN A 443 -57.93 -7.01 -39.86
C ASN A 443 -56.47 -6.80 -39.66
N ILE A 444 -56.12 -5.54 -39.39
CA ILE A 444 -54.77 -4.99 -39.27
C ILE A 444 -54.10 -5.60 -38.02
N ALA A 445 -53.46 -6.74 -38.17
CA ALA A 445 -52.33 -7.11 -37.32
C ALA A 445 -51.13 -6.32 -37.83
N PRO A 446 -50.26 -5.77 -36.96
CA PRO A 446 -49.07 -5.09 -37.41
C PRO A 446 -48.27 -6.06 -38.27
N THR A 447 -48.13 -5.73 -39.56
CA THR A 447 -47.24 -6.44 -40.48
C THR A 447 -45.87 -6.57 -39.82
N PRO A 448 -45.33 -7.77 -39.65
CA PRO A 448 -43.94 -7.90 -39.24
C PRO A 448 -43.06 -7.17 -40.27
N PRO A 449 -41.99 -6.45 -39.87
CA PRO A 449 -41.15 -5.73 -40.79
C PRO A 449 -40.61 -6.71 -41.83
N ALA A 450 -40.95 -6.43 -43.09
CA ALA A 450 -40.85 -7.37 -44.20
C ALA A 450 -39.43 -7.69 -44.68
N HIS A 451 -38.40 -7.17 -44.05
CA HIS A 451 -37.01 -7.36 -44.43
C HIS A 451 -36.09 -7.35 -43.21
N ARG A 452 -36.16 -8.36 -42.34
CA ARG A 452 -34.98 -8.65 -41.51
C ARG A 452 -33.98 -9.39 -42.37
N THR A 453 -32.82 -8.80 -42.59
CA THR A 453 -31.71 -9.45 -43.30
C THR A 453 -31.26 -10.71 -42.55
N ARG A 454 -30.67 -11.67 -43.28
CA ARG A 454 -30.14 -12.93 -42.71
C ARG A 454 -29.17 -12.72 -41.57
N TRP A 455 -28.50 -11.58 -41.53
CA TRP A 455 -27.46 -11.21 -40.55
C TRP A 455 -27.98 -10.24 -39.47
N ALA A 456 -29.31 -10.14 -39.29
CA ALA A 456 -29.92 -9.26 -38.28
C ALA A 456 -29.43 -9.59 -36.84
N LYS A 457 -29.19 -10.86 -36.55
CA LYS A 457 -28.64 -11.34 -35.31
C LYS A 457 -27.22 -10.81 -35.07
N GLU A 458 -26.36 -10.99 -36.06
CA GLU A 458 -24.96 -10.53 -36.03
C GLU A 458 -24.90 -9.00 -35.96
N ALA A 459 -25.73 -8.28 -36.68
CA ALA A 459 -25.82 -6.83 -36.64
C ALA A 459 -26.26 -6.31 -35.28
N TYR A 460 -27.27 -6.94 -34.67
CA TYR A 460 -27.68 -6.59 -33.30
C TYR A 460 -26.56 -6.77 -32.29
N LEU A 461 -25.90 -7.93 -32.31
CA LEU A 461 -24.73 -8.20 -31.42
C LEU A 461 -23.61 -7.20 -31.67
N LEU A 462 -23.29 -6.92 -32.93
CA LEU A 462 -22.26 -5.96 -33.32
C LEU A 462 -22.58 -4.56 -32.76
N ASN A 463 -23.82 -4.09 -32.89
CA ASN A 463 -24.27 -2.80 -32.37
C ASN A 463 -24.13 -2.73 -30.85
N CYS A 464 -24.51 -3.79 -30.12
CA CYS A 464 -24.37 -3.86 -28.66
C CYS A 464 -22.91 -3.83 -28.23
N LEU A 465 -22.07 -4.70 -28.82
CA LEU A 465 -20.64 -4.78 -28.48
C LEU A 465 -19.87 -3.50 -28.84
N GLN A 466 -20.20 -2.90 -29.99
CA GLN A 466 -19.61 -1.63 -30.43
C GLN A 466 -19.96 -0.48 -29.48
N ALA A 467 -21.21 -0.42 -28.99
CA ALA A 467 -21.62 0.60 -28.02
C ALA A 467 -20.82 0.48 -26.71
N MET A 468 -20.59 -0.76 -26.21
CA MET A 468 -19.77 -1.03 -25.04
C MET A 468 -18.30 -0.68 -25.29
N ALA A 469 -17.72 -1.10 -26.42
CA ALA A 469 -16.33 -0.80 -26.79
C ALA A 469 -16.07 0.70 -26.94
N ALA A 470 -17.01 1.44 -27.54
CA ALA A 470 -16.92 2.90 -27.69
C ALA A 470 -16.93 3.61 -26.32
N ALA A 471 -17.73 3.14 -25.38
CA ALA A 471 -17.78 3.70 -24.02
C ALA A 471 -16.48 3.50 -23.25
N LEU A 472 -15.78 2.38 -23.47
CA LEU A 472 -14.49 2.09 -22.85
C LEU A 472 -13.32 2.85 -23.52
N GLY A 473 -13.52 3.39 -24.73
CA GLY A 473 -12.47 4.12 -25.47
C GLY A 473 -11.96 5.38 -24.78
N GLU A 474 -12.71 5.96 -23.85
CA GLU A 474 -12.35 7.14 -23.07
C GLU A 474 -11.40 6.80 -21.89
N PHE A 475 -11.25 5.51 -21.54
CA PHE A 475 -10.52 5.07 -20.35
C PHE A 475 -9.34 4.15 -20.71
N PRO A 476 -8.10 4.62 -20.55
CA PRO A 476 -6.92 3.80 -20.83
C PRO A 476 -6.78 2.56 -19.92
N SER A 477 -7.33 2.63 -18.71
CA SER A 477 -7.30 1.55 -17.71
C SER A 477 -8.16 0.33 -18.08
N ALA A 478 -9.03 0.43 -19.08
CA ALA A 478 -9.88 -0.65 -19.58
C ALA A 478 -9.46 -1.13 -20.99
N SER A 479 -8.18 -1.03 -21.32
CA SER A 479 -7.66 -1.37 -22.65
C SER A 479 -7.87 -2.85 -23.00
N SER A 480 -7.66 -3.76 -22.06
CA SER A 480 -7.80 -5.21 -22.25
C SER A 480 -9.26 -5.58 -22.59
N ALA A 481 -10.22 -5.10 -21.80
CA ALA A 481 -11.64 -5.34 -22.05
C ALA A 481 -12.09 -4.72 -23.39
N ARG A 482 -11.64 -3.50 -23.70
CA ARG A 482 -11.92 -2.83 -24.97
C ARG A 482 -11.39 -3.62 -26.17
N ASP A 483 -10.13 -4.09 -26.10
CA ASP A 483 -9.48 -4.81 -27.20
C ASP A 483 -10.16 -6.17 -27.46
N SER A 484 -10.61 -6.84 -26.38
CA SER A 484 -11.44 -8.05 -26.48
C SER A 484 -12.77 -7.78 -27.21
N LEU A 485 -13.50 -6.72 -26.82
CA LEU A 485 -14.74 -6.33 -27.48
C LEU A 485 -14.51 -5.93 -28.94
N THR A 486 -13.45 -5.18 -29.23
CA THR A 486 -13.11 -4.75 -30.60
C THR A 486 -12.79 -5.95 -31.49
N SER A 487 -12.08 -6.96 -30.99
CA SER A 487 -11.79 -8.20 -31.70
C SER A 487 -13.08 -8.98 -32.02
N ARG A 488 -14.03 -9.05 -31.05
CA ARG A 488 -15.34 -9.68 -31.28
C ARG A 488 -16.17 -8.92 -32.30
N VAL A 489 -16.18 -7.59 -32.27
CA VAL A 489 -16.84 -6.73 -33.27
C VAL A 489 -16.25 -6.97 -34.65
N ALA A 490 -14.94 -7.02 -34.81
CA ALA A 490 -14.28 -7.32 -36.09
C ALA A 490 -14.66 -8.72 -36.61
N SER A 491 -14.67 -9.73 -35.74
CA SER A 491 -15.09 -11.09 -36.12
C SER A 491 -16.54 -11.17 -36.59
N LEU A 492 -17.46 -10.44 -35.95
CA LEU A 492 -18.87 -10.37 -36.39
C LEU A 492 -19.00 -9.62 -37.70
N ALA A 493 -18.26 -8.53 -37.90
CA ALA A 493 -18.24 -7.79 -39.15
C ALA A 493 -17.73 -8.67 -40.31
N ASP A 494 -16.64 -9.40 -40.09
CA ASP A 494 -16.10 -10.34 -41.10
C ASP A 494 -17.12 -11.44 -41.43
N LYS A 495 -17.83 -11.98 -40.43
CA LYS A 495 -18.86 -12.98 -40.63
C LYS A 495 -20.03 -12.43 -41.49
N ILE A 496 -20.51 -11.21 -41.20
CA ILE A 496 -21.58 -10.56 -42.02
C ILE A 496 -21.11 -10.40 -43.47
N ALA A 497 -19.86 -9.93 -43.66
CA ALA A 497 -19.28 -9.76 -44.99
C ALA A 497 -19.12 -11.09 -45.75
N ASP A 498 -18.66 -12.15 -45.02
CA ASP A 498 -18.53 -13.51 -45.59
C ASP A 498 -19.86 -14.09 -46.01
N ASP A 499 -20.88 -14.03 -45.16
CA ASP A 499 -22.22 -14.59 -45.43
C ASP A 499 -22.87 -13.90 -46.61
N GLU A 500 -22.76 -12.57 -46.73
CA GLU A 500 -23.33 -11.82 -47.84
C GLU A 500 -22.52 -12.01 -49.14
N ALA A 501 -21.18 -12.04 -49.08
CA ALA A 501 -20.37 -12.36 -50.24
C ALA A 501 -20.59 -13.81 -50.73
N ALA A 502 -20.67 -14.78 -49.80
CA ALA A 502 -20.95 -16.17 -50.13
C ALA A 502 -22.33 -16.33 -50.84
N ARG A 503 -23.34 -15.54 -50.41
CA ARG A 503 -24.66 -15.51 -51.06
C ARG A 503 -24.56 -15.09 -52.53
N LEU A 504 -23.89 -13.95 -52.81
CA LEU A 504 -23.74 -13.45 -54.17
C LEU A 504 -22.91 -14.40 -55.03
N LEU A 505 -21.79 -14.93 -54.48
CA LEU A 505 -20.93 -15.91 -55.16
C LEU A 505 -21.67 -17.24 -55.42
N GLY A 506 -22.54 -17.69 -54.51
CA GLY A 506 -23.37 -18.87 -54.69
C GLY A 506 -24.46 -18.68 -55.76
N MET A 507 -25.15 -17.52 -55.75
CA MET A 507 -26.16 -17.22 -56.81
C MET A 507 -25.55 -17.18 -58.19
N SER A 508 -24.33 -16.71 -58.35
CA SER A 508 -23.61 -16.68 -59.62
C SER A 508 -23.01 -18.03 -60.03
N GLY A 509 -22.82 -18.98 -59.09
CA GLY A 509 -22.10 -20.23 -59.27
C GLY A 509 -20.58 -20.12 -59.17
N VAL A 510 -20.04 -18.93 -58.86
CA VAL A 510 -18.61 -18.71 -58.67
C VAL A 510 -18.09 -19.41 -57.41
N ALA A 511 -18.89 -19.55 -56.37
CA ALA A 511 -18.54 -20.26 -55.15
C ALA A 511 -18.19 -21.73 -55.44
N GLU A 512 -19.01 -22.43 -56.19
CA GLU A 512 -18.81 -23.85 -56.56
C GLU A 512 -17.54 -23.99 -57.39
N VAL A 513 -17.36 -23.12 -58.37
CA VAL A 513 -16.15 -23.11 -59.22
C VAL A 513 -14.88 -22.88 -58.38
N ARG A 514 -14.91 -21.95 -57.42
CA ARG A 514 -13.79 -21.66 -56.52
C ARG A 514 -13.43 -22.86 -55.66
N GLU A 515 -14.40 -23.54 -55.07
CA GLU A 515 -14.19 -24.75 -54.25
C GLU A 515 -13.55 -25.87 -55.05
N LEU A 516 -14.05 -26.14 -56.28
CA LEU A 516 -13.47 -27.14 -57.16
C LEU A 516 -12.05 -26.77 -57.55
N ILE A 517 -11.74 -25.52 -57.87
CA ILE A 517 -10.39 -25.04 -58.16
C ILE A 517 -9.48 -25.26 -56.97
N ALA A 518 -9.93 -24.94 -55.75
CA ALA A 518 -9.15 -25.13 -54.53
C ALA A 518 -8.82 -26.63 -54.29
N LEU A 519 -9.77 -27.53 -54.58
CA LEU A 519 -9.50 -28.99 -54.49
C LEU A 519 -8.40 -29.43 -55.46
N TYR A 520 -8.41 -28.92 -56.70
CA TYR A 520 -7.39 -29.22 -57.68
C TYR A 520 -6.01 -28.63 -57.34
N GLN A 521 -5.95 -27.46 -56.75
CA GLN A 521 -4.71 -26.81 -56.29
C GLN A 521 -4.11 -27.54 -55.08
N GLY A 522 -4.94 -28.14 -54.22
CA GLY A 522 -4.50 -28.91 -53.05
C GLY A 522 -3.97 -30.31 -53.39
N GLN A 523 -4.36 -30.86 -54.55
CA GLN A 523 -3.90 -32.17 -55.05
C GLN A 523 -2.82 -31.95 -56.13
N ARG A 524 -1.71 -32.71 -56.08
CA ARG A 524 -0.71 -32.74 -57.17
C ARG A 524 -1.31 -33.46 -58.39
N THR A 525 -2.18 -32.77 -59.10
CA THR A 525 -2.88 -33.30 -60.28
C THR A 525 -2.02 -33.08 -61.54
N GLU A 526 -2.24 -33.96 -62.55
CA GLU A 526 -1.58 -33.87 -63.86
C GLU A 526 -1.89 -32.54 -64.56
N ARG A 527 -0.92 -32.00 -65.30
CA ARG A 527 -1.12 -30.78 -66.12
C ARG A 527 -2.35 -30.92 -67.03
N GLY A 528 -3.28 -29.98 -66.96
CA GLY A 528 -4.49 -29.96 -67.77
C GLY A 528 -5.65 -30.84 -67.25
N ALA A 529 -5.53 -31.40 -66.02
CA ALA A 529 -6.66 -32.16 -65.41
C ALA A 529 -7.86 -31.30 -65.13
N MET A 530 -7.66 -30.03 -64.73
CA MET A 530 -8.69 -29.07 -64.40
C MET A 530 -9.59 -28.71 -65.62
N SER A 531 -9.04 -28.51 -66.82
CA SER A 531 -9.79 -28.22 -68.04
C SER A 531 -10.59 -29.38 -68.60
N ARG A 532 -10.36 -30.63 -68.11
CA ARG A 532 -11.11 -31.82 -68.51
C ARG A 532 -12.30 -32.14 -67.64
N ASP A 533 -12.40 -31.45 -66.49
CA ASP A 533 -13.57 -31.59 -65.61
C ASP A 533 -14.77 -30.85 -66.21
N PRO A 534 -15.91 -31.54 -66.42
CA PRO A 534 -17.12 -30.91 -66.97
C PRO A 534 -17.64 -29.73 -66.13
N ALA A 535 -17.42 -29.76 -64.80
CA ALA A 535 -17.82 -28.70 -63.92
C ALA A 535 -16.88 -27.46 -64.01
N LEU A 536 -15.67 -27.64 -64.47
CA LEU A 536 -14.64 -26.60 -64.68
C LEU A 536 -14.37 -26.32 -66.16
N GLU A 537 -15.27 -26.75 -67.06
CA GLU A 537 -15.18 -26.41 -68.49
C GLU A 537 -15.18 -24.89 -68.68
N LEU A 538 -14.38 -24.36 -69.60
CA LEU A 538 -14.20 -22.95 -69.84
C LEU A 538 -15.53 -22.19 -70.07
N ARG A 539 -16.52 -22.88 -70.70
CA ARG A 539 -17.85 -22.31 -70.91
C ARG A 539 -18.63 -22.19 -69.61
N THR A 540 -18.53 -23.15 -68.72
CA THR A 540 -19.20 -23.16 -67.41
C THR A 540 -18.60 -22.08 -66.50
N VAL A 541 -17.26 -22.03 -66.40
CA VAL A 541 -16.56 -21.00 -65.60
C VAL A 541 -16.80 -19.59 -66.14
N GLY A 542 -16.76 -19.43 -67.50
CA GLY A 542 -17.04 -18.14 -68.11
C GLY A 542 -18.49 -17.68 -67.85
N ALA A 543 -19.45 -18.59 -67.94
CA ALA A 543 -20.85 -18.28 -67.66
C ALA A 543 -21.09 -17.87 -66.18
N ALA A 544 -20.37 -18.51 -65.21
CA ALA A 544 -20.45 -18.14 -63.81
C ALA A 544 -19.86 -16.74 -63.55
N LEU A 545 -18.70 -16.42 -64.15
CA LEU A 545 -18.09 -15.10 -64.05
C LEU A 545 -18.95 -14.00 -64.70
N ASP A 546 -19.49 -14.25 -65.94
CA ASP A 546 -20.38 -13.31 -66.62
C ASP A 546 -21.68 -13.10 -65.83
N LYS A 547 -22.27 -14.17 -65.24
CA LYS A 547 -23.46 -14.07 -64.40
C LYS A 547 -23.22 -13.22 -63.15
N LEU A 548 -22.03 -13.34 -62.49
CA LEU A 548 -21.69 -12.48 -61.37
C LEU A 548 -21.65 -10.99 -61.79
N VAL A 549 -21.04 -10.70 -62.93
CA VAL A 549 -20.98 -9.32 -63.45
C VAL A 549 -22.36 -8.80 -63.84
N ASP A 550 -23.21 -9.65 -64.44
CA ASP A 550 -24.58 -9.30 -64.81
C ASP A 550 -25.43 -9.03 -63.55
N GLU A 551 -25.32 -9.85 -62.51
CA GLU A 551 -26.02 -9.68 -61.22
C GLU A 551 -25.60 -8.37 -60.53
N VAL A 552 -24.29 -8.06 -60.49
CA VAL A 552 -23.76 -6.81 -59.97
C VAL A 552 -24.22 -5.61 -60.77
N SER A 553 -24.24 -5.71 -62.11
CA SER A 553 -24.65 -4.62 -63.02
C SER A 553 -26.16 -4.38 -63.05
N ALA A 554 -26.95 -5.42 -62.83
CA ALA A 554 -28.41 -5.34 -62.81
C ALA A 554 -28.97 -4.80 -61.48
N SER A 555 -28.19 -4.88 -60.41
CA SER A 555 -28.60 -4.39 -59.09
C SER A 555 -28.48 -2.86 -59.03
N PRO A 556 -29.53 -2.13 -58.61
CA PRO A 556 -29.43 -0.69 -58.37
C PRO A 556 -28.47 -0.33 -57.22
N GLU A 557 -28.28 -1.27 -56.28
CA GLU A 557 -27.29 -1.18 -55.17
C GLU A 557 -26.47 -2.48 -55.16
N PRO A 558 -25.35 -2.49 -55.93
CA PRO A 558 -24.50 -3.69 -56.04
C PRO A 558 -23.81 -4.06 -54.75
N VAL A 559 -23.64 -3.08 -53.85
CA VAL A 559 -23.08 -3.26 -52.51
C VAL A 559 -24.13 -2.94 -51.48
N PRO A 560 -24.45 -3.89 -50.56
CA PRO A 560 -25.47 -3.65 -49.53
C PRO A 560 -25.13 -2.40 -48.70
N ALA A 561 -26.14 -1.64 -48.32
CA ALA A 561 -25.97 -0.43 -47.52
C ALA A 561 -25.57 -0.74 -46.08
N PHE A 562 -25.86 -1.94 -45.57
CA PHE A 562 -25.63 -2.37 -44.17
C PHE A 562 -26.27 -1.42 -43.14
N ASP A 563 -27.43 -0.85 -43.44
CA ASP A 563 -28.08 0.18 -42.61
C ASP A 563 -28.47 -0.31 -41.21
N GLU A 564 -28.55 -1.60 -40.98
CA GLU A 564 -28.79 -2.23 -39.67
C GLU A 564 -27.60 -2.11 -38.74
N VAL A 565 -26.39 -1.83 -39.26
CA VAL A 565 -25.19 -1.55 -38.47
C VAL A 565 -25.19 -0.06 -38.12
N ALA A 566 -25.31 0.26 -36.82
CA ALA A 566 -25.48 1.63 -36.36
C ALA A 566 -24.26 2.51 -36.60
N ASN A 567 -23.02 1.96 -36.53
CA ASN A 567 -21.78 2.71 -36.65
C ASN A 567 -21.40 2.94 -38.12
N PRO A 568 -21.33 4.22 -38.61
CA PRO A 568 -20.99 4.52 -40.00
C PRO A 568 -19.58 4.07 -40.42
N ARG A 569 -18.61 4.06 -39.52
CA ARG A 569 -17.24 3.60 -39.82
C ARG A 569 -17.22 2.10 -40.10
N ILE A 570 -17.88 1.33 -39.25
CA ILE A 570 -17.97 -0.12 -39.44
C ILE A 570 -18.72 -0.45 -40.72
N ARG A 571 -19.75 0.34 -41.10
CA ARG A 571 -20.43 0.18 -42.38
C ARG A 571 -19.49 0.35 -43.58
N VAL A 572 -18.62 1.34 -43.54
CA VAL A 572 -17.60 1.57 -44.58
C VAL A 572 -16.59 0.41 -44.64
N ASP A 573 -16.12 -0.04 -43.50
CA ASP A 573 -15.19 -1.17 -43.42
C ASP A 573 -15.82 -2.48 -43.89
N LEU A 574 -17.09 -2.74 -43.51
CA LEU A 574 -17.89 -3.87 -43.98
C LEU A 574 -18.04 -3.88 -45.50
N ARG A 575 -18.41 -2.73 -46.10
CA ARG A 575 -18.52 -2.59 -47.56
C ARG A 575 -17.17 -2.88 -48.23
N GLY A 576 -16.08 -2.34 -47.69
CA GLY A 576 -14.74 -2.59 -48.21
C GLY A 576 -14.35 -4.08 -48.12
N THR A 577 -14.64 -4.73 -47.00
CA THR A 577 -14.37 -6.17 -46.80
C THR A 577 -15.22 -7.02 -47.74
N TYR A 578 -16.52 -6.73 -47.89
CA TYR A 578 -17.42 -7.40 -48.81
C TYR A 578 -16.94 -7.31 -50.25
N ILE A 579 -16.61 -6.11 -50.74
CA ILE A 579 -16.05 -5.88 -52.08
C ILE A 579 -14.74 -6.65 -52.25
N GLY A 580 -13.83 -6.58 -51.26
CA GLY A 580 -12.57 -7.29 -51.27
C GLY A 580 -12.73 -8.79 -51.45
N LYS A 581 -13.67 -9.42 -50.71
CA LYS A 581 -13.92 -10.86 -50.78
C LYS A 581 -14.46 -11.30 -52.15
N ILE A 582 -15.33 -10.49 -52.75
CA ILE A 582 -15.87 -10.77 -54.10
C ILE A 582 -14.76 -10.65 -55.15
N ILE A 583 -13.96 -9.58 -55.11
CA ILE A 583 -12.83 -9.37 -56.03
C ILE A 583 -11.80 -10.47 -55.87
N GLU A 584 -11.49 -10.88 -54.65
CA GLU A 584 -10.55 -11.96 -54.36
C GLU A 584 -11.04 -13.29 -54.96
N ALA A 585 -12.30 -13.67 -54.73
CA ALA A 585 -12.90 -14.87 -55.28
C ALA A 585 -12.89 -14.86 -56.81
N TYR A 586 -13.28 -13.72 -57.42
CA TYR A 586 -13.25 -13.53 -58.88
C TYR A 586 -11.81 -13.63 -59.41
N THR A 587 -10.86 -12.96 -58.79
CA THR A 587 -9.45 -12.97 -59.20
C THR A 587 -8.84 -14.37 -59.12
N LEU A 588 -9.16 -15.14 -58.09
CA LEU A 588 -8.70 -16.51 -57.92
C LEU A 588 -9.17 -17.38 -59.09
N VAL A 589 -10.48 -17.32 -59.42
CA VAL A 589 -11.03 -18.08 -60.56
C VAL A 589 -10.47 -17.57 -61.89
N TYR A 590 -10.37 -16.27 -62.10
CA TYR A 590 -9.78 -15.64 -63.28
C TYR A 590 -8.35 -16.05 -63.54
N MET A 591 -7.51 -16.01 -62.50
CA MET A 591 -6.08 -16.40 -62.58
C MET A 591 -5.93 -17.91 -62.80
N ALA A 592 -6.78 -18.73 -62.17
CA ALA A 592 -6.75 -20.19 -62.39
C ALA A 592 -7.08 -20.55 -63.82
N VAL A 593 -7.97 -19.83 -64.49
CA VAL A 593 -8.28 -20.05 -65.92
C VAL A 593 -7.17 -19.56 -66.85
N LEU A 594 -6.49 -18.48 -66.50
CA LEU A 594 -5.34 -17.94 -67.27
C LEU A 594 -4.03 -18.69 -67.08
N ASP A 595 -3.91 -19.55 -66.07
CA ASP A 595 -2.67 -20.33 -65.82
C ASP A 595 -2.50 -21.40 -66.93
N PRO A 596 -1.39 -21.34 -67.72
CA PRO A 596 -1.13 -22.29 -68.78
C PRO A 596 -1.02 -23.74 -68.32
N ASN A 597 -0.75 -23.95 -67.04
CA ASN A 597 -0.60 -25.30 -66.45
C ASN A 597 -1.99 -26.00 -66.31
N ASN A 598 -3.06 -25.26 -66.24
CA ASN A 598 -4.43 -25.77 -66.08
C ASN A 598 -5.10 -26.21 -67.38
N GLY A 599 -4.43 -25.96 -68.56
CA GLY A 599 -4.77 -26.55 -69.82
C GLY A 599 -5.91 -25.87 -70.61
N TYR A 600 -6.32 -24.66 -70.21
CA TYR A 600 -7.35 -23.88 -70.90
C TYR A 600 -6.78 -23.24 -72.17
N ARG A 601 -7.40 -23.48 -73.34
CA ARG A 601 -7.08 -22.84 -74.61
C ARG A 601 -8.01 -21.65 -74.88
N ASP A 602 -7.46 -20.51 -75.33
CA ASP A 602 -8.22 -19.30 -75.68
C ASP A 602 -9.06 -18.72 -74.52
N ALA A 603 -8.55 -18.85 -73.27
CA ALA A 603 -9.24 -18.38 -72.06
C ALA A 603 -9.71 -16.94 -72.14
N LYS A 604 -8.88 -16.03 -72.72
CA LYS A 604 -9.22 -14.59 -72.87
C LYS A 604 -10.38 -14.29 -73.80
N SER A 605 -10.77 -15.20 -74.69
CA SER A 605 -11.89 -15.00 -75.60
C SER A 605 -13.25 -15.33 -74.98
N HIS A 606 -13.26 -16.07 -73.89
CA HIS A 606 -14.45 -16.53 -73.19
C HIS A 606 -14.75 -15.75 -71.91
N ILE A 607 -13.78 -14.99 -71.34
CA ILE A 607 -13.97 -14.14 -70.18
C ILE A 607 -14.04 -12.69 -70.65
N ARG A 608 -15.20 -12.03 -70.52
CA ARG A 608 -15.46 -10.69 -71.01
C ARG A 608 -14.87 -9.60 -70.14
N HIS A 609 -14.83 -9.79 -68.85
CA HIS A 609 -14.46 -8.79 -67.85
C HIS A 609 -13.26 -9.24 -67.01
N GLY A 610 -12.29 -8.35 -66.82
CA GLY A 610 -11.17 -8.56 -65.89
C GLY A 610 -11.57 -8.19 -64.46
N PRO A 611 -10.75 -8.58 -63.43
CA PRO A 611 -11.03 -8.22 -62.03
C PRO A 611 -11.15 -6.72 -61.80
N ASP A 612 -10.37 -5.91 -62.56
CA ASP A 612 -10.39 -4.44 -62.44
C ASP A 612 -11.74 -3.85 -62.90
N ALA A 613 -12.38 -4.44 -63.93
CA ALA A 613 -13.69 -4.01 -64.40
C ALA A 613 -14.80 -4.31 -63.36
N LEU A 614 -14.73 -5.46 -62.69
CA LEU A 614 -15.63 -5.78 -61.57
C LEU A 614 -15.40 -4.82 -60.37
N GLY A 615 -14.13 -4.47 -60.07
CA GLY A 615 -13.80 -3.52 -59.00
C GLY A 615 -14.39 -2.13 -59.28
N VAL A 616 -14.46 -1.69 -60.53
CA VAL A 616 -15.09 -0.40 -60.92
C VAL A 616 -16.65 -0.47 -60.76
N LEU A 617 -17.25 -1.62 -60.99
CA LEU A 617 -18.71 -1.81 -60.83
C LEU A 617 -19.16 -1.86 -59.39
N LEU A 618 -18.27 -2.31 -58.50
CA LEU A 618 -18.54 -2.44 -57.06
C LEU A 618 -18.18 -1.19 -56.25
N ASN A 619 -17.39 -0.26 -56.79
CA ASN A 619 -17.04 0.99 -56.12
C ASN A 619 -17.94 2.12 -56.60
#